data_ef25442fe0aabae1124feb1ba692a6ed
#
_entry.id   ef25442fe0aabae1124feb1ba692a6ed
#
_cell.length_a   1.000
_cell.length_b   1.000
_cell.length_c   1.000
_cell.angle_alpha   90.00
_cell.angle_beta   90.00
_cell.angle_gamma   90.00
#
_symmetry.space_group_name_H-M   'P 1'
#
loop_
_entity.id
_entity.type
_entity.pdbx_description
1 polymer ?
#
loop_
_entity_poly.entity_id
_entity_poly.type
_entity_poly.pdbx_seq_one_letter_code
_entity_poly.pdbx_strand_id
1 'polypeptide(L)'
;MNWGLALLWPEPPGVLPFSGSWRIPVILTAAGLLVGLIHHFIPAEEIMFAGAIVKGRLDPRPVPGGLLVSLVSLIGGFSLGPEVPSGMLAGGLATWISERRKLSEEVQRTNVLSSVMGAYGGLFTTPFAFLIMPLELPHRQRPRYYGTLVIGGAAAVLGFALFFALSGDRFSDLLRFLDLPEFDLRVWHLGVAVLLGIVGAVLTLIYGLMLRGLKRLVAPLEGQPILRCTGAGLLLGLLGMALPLTLFLGSEGLVVVTEAGAALGAALLIVYVFAKMLALAGALSAGRYSRCFLLAARPGLPSILSFPRYPWPWPWAA
;
A
#
# COMPACT_ATOMS: atom_id res chain seq x y z
N MET A 1 15.29 -5.86 9.38
CA MET A 1 14.30 -4.83 9.78
C MET A 1 14.23 -4.66 11.30
N ASN A 2 14.06 -5.72 12.08
CA ASN A 2 13.94 -5.64 13.56
C ASN A 2 15.13 -4.93 14.25
N TRP A 3 16.38 -5.13 13.79
CA TRP A 3 17.54 -4.43 14.34
C TRP A 3 17.49 -2.91 14.13
N GLY A 4 17.09 -2.46 12.96
CA GLY A 4 16.94 -1.02 12.68
C GLY A 4 15.82 -0.38 13.49
N LEU A 5 14.73 -1.09 13.67
CA LEU A 5 13.63 -0.65 14.52
C LEU A 5 14.07 -0.58 15.98
N ALA A 6 14.72 -1.62 16.54
CA ALA A 6 15.20 -1.63 17.91
C ALA A 6 16.23 -0.53 18.20
N LEU A 7 17.03 -0.13 17.19
CA LEU A 7 18.02 0.94 17.34
C LEU A 7 17.38 2.33 17.42
N LEU A 8 16.40 2.61 16.53
CA LEU A 8 15.76 3.93 16.46
C LEU A 8 14.57 4.07 17.40
N TRP A 9 13.91 2.95 17.68
CA TRP A 9 12.69 2.86 18.48
C TRP A 9 12.87 1.90 19.66
N PRO A 10 13.73 2.23 20.63
CA PRO A 10 13.96 1.36 21.80
C PRO A 10 12.71 1.20 22.67
N GLU A 11 11.82 2.18 22.63
CA GLU A 11 10.52 2.16 23.28
C GLU A 11 9.41 2.29 22.24
N PRO A 12 8.31 1.53 22.37
CA PRO A 12 7.18 1.69 21.47
C PRO A 12 6.60 3.11 21.61
N PRO A 13 6.14 3.72 20.50
CA PRO A 13 5.47 5.01 20.58
C PRO A 13 4.25 4.92 21.49
N GLY A 14 4.01 5.95 22.29
CA GLY A 14 2.89 5.99 23.21
C GLY A 14 1.54 5.85 22.49
N VAL A 15 0.50 5.59 23.28
CA VAL A 15 -0.86 5.35 22.77
C VAL A 15 -1.72 6.61 22.87
N LEU A 16 -1.53 7.37 23.93
CA LEU A 16 -2.36 8.54 24.23
C LEU A 16 -1.94 9.76 23.39
N PRO A 17 -2.88 10.67 23.08
CA PRO A 17 -2.53 11.94 22.45
C PRO A 17 -1.48 12.68 23.26
N PHE A 18 -0.51 13.29 22.55
CA PHE A 18 0.60 14.03 23.14
C PHE A 18 1.54 13.24 24.06
N SER A 19 1.50 11.90 24.02
CA SER A 19 2.47 11.03 24.72
C SER A 19 3.74 10.78 23.91
N GLY A 20 3.80 11.26 22.67
CA GLY A 20 4.94 11.04 21.77
C GLY A 20 6.20 11.77 22.24
N SER A 21 7.34 11.10 22.11
CA SER A 21 8.66 11.67 22.41
C SER A 21 9.08 12.71 21.37
N TRP A 22 9.83 13.73 21.78
CA TRP A 22 10.47 14.70 20.87
C TRP A 22 11.43 14.07 19.85
N ARG A 23 11.86 12.83 20.08
CA ARG A 23 12.67 12.04 19.14
C ARG A 23 11.92 11.72 17.85
N ILE A 24 10.58 11.59 17.91
CA ILE A 24 9.74 11.22 16.77
C ILE A 24 9.91 12.21 15.58
N PRO A 25 9.72 13.53 15.76
CA PRO A 25 9.96 14.49 14.69
C PRO A 25 11.39 14.45 14.13
N VAL A 26 12.38 14.24 15.00
CA VAL A 26 13.80 14.17 14.58
C VAL A 26 14.03 12.94 13.70
N ILE A 27 13.55 11.76 14.11
CA ILE A 27 13.72 10.52 13.37
C ILE A 27 13.03 10.62 12.00
N LEU A 28 11.76 11.07 11.95
CA LEU A 28 11.03 11.17 10.69
C LEU A 28 11.62 12.25 9.77
N THR A 29 12.11 13.36 10.33
CA THR A 29 12.79 14.40 9.53
C THR A 29 14.09 13.87 8.93
N ALA A 30 14.90 13.15 9.71
CA ALA A 30 16.14 12.55 9.24
C ALA A 30 15.85 11.47 8.17
N ALA A 31 14.86 10.62 8.39
CA ALA A 31 14.42 9.64 7.41
C ALA A 31 13.90 10.31 6.13
N GLY A 32 13.11 11.37 6.25
CA GLY A 32 12.66 12.18 5.11
C GLY A 32 13.80 12.81 4.34
N LEU A 33 14.83 13.31 5.03
CA LEU A 33 16.06 13.82 4.40
C LEU A 33 16.79 12.72 3.61
N LEU A 34 16.98 11.54 4.21
CA LEU A 34 17.60 10.39 3.54
C LEU A 34 16.80 9.95 2.31
N VAL A 35 15.50 9.85 2.41
CA VAL A 35 14.61 9.56 1.27
C VAL A 35 14.76 10.61 0.17
N GLY A 36 14.81 11.90 0.54
CA GLY A 36 15.00 12.99 -0.40
C GLY A 36 16.38 12.93 -1.10
N LEU A 37 17.43 12.58 -0.39
CA LEU A 37 18.76 12.36 -0.96
C LEU A 37 18.79 11.16 -1.92
N ILE A 38 18.16 10.04 -1.54
CA ILE A 38 18.07 8.88 -2.42
C ILE A 38 17.34 9.28 -3.72
N HIS A 39 16.20 9.96 -3.63
CA HIS A 39 15.47 10.44 -4.82
C HIS A 39 16.26 11.45 -5.67
N HIS A 40 17.20 12.17 -5.07
CA HIS A 40 18.05 13.14 -5.80
C HIS A 40 19.15 12.45 -6.59
N PHE A 41 19.82 11.47 -5.98
CA PHE A 41 21.03 10.85 -6.53
C PHE A 41 20.79 9.51 -7.23
N ILE A 42 19.73 8.79 -6.87
CA ILE A 42 19.47 7.43 -7.36
C ILE A 42 18.12 7.41 -8.08
N PRO A 43 18.04 6.77 -9.26
CA PRO A 43 16.75 6.51 -9.89
C PRO A 43 15.87 5.67 -8.95
N ALA A 44 14.89 6.29 -8.35
CA ALA A 44 13.94 5.66 -7.47
C ALA A 44 12.54 6.12 -7.87
N GLU A 45 11.75 5.23 -8.42
CA GLU A 45 10.35 5.47 -8.73
C GLU A 45 9.52 4.45 -7.95
N GLU A 46 8.52 4.92 -7.24
CA GLU A 46 7.52 4.05 -6.65
C GLU A 46 6.51 3.67 -7.74
N ILE A 47 6.51 2.41 -8.13
CA ILE A 47 5.63 1.91 -9.17
C ILE A 47 4.39 1.34 -8.51
N MET A 48 3.24 1.95 -8.77
CA MET A 48 1.98 1.40 -8.31
C MET A 48 1.68 0.06 -9.00
N PHE A 49 1.25 -0.91 -8.22
CA PHE A 49 0.86 -2.25 -8.67
C PHE A 49 -0.09 -2.23 -9.88
N ALA A 50 -1.13 -1.41 -9.84
CA ALA A 50 -2.06 -1.27 -10.96
C ALA A 50 -1.37 -0.86 -12.28
N GLY A 51 -0.38 0.02 -12.23
CA GLY A 51 0.39 0.43 -13.40
C GLY A 51 1.23 -0.71 -13.99
N ALA A 52 1.82 -1.55 -13.15
CA ALA A 52 2.59 -2.73 -13.56
C ALA A 52 1.69 -3.79 -14.23
N ILE A 53 0.51 -4.03 -13.66
CA ILE A 53 -0.48 -4.96 -14.24
C ILE A 53 -0.95 -4.48 -15.61
N VAL A 54 -1.31 -3.20 -15.75
CA VAL A 54 -1.82 -2.64 -17.01
C VAL A 54 -0.74 -2.69 -18.10
N LYS A 55 0.50 -2.30 -17.76
CA LYS A 55 1.63 -2.29 -18.71
C LYS A 55 2.20 -3.68 -18.96
N GLY A 56 2.07 -4.62 -18.01
CA GLY A 56 2.65 -5.96 -18.08
C GLY A 56 4.19 -5.98 -18.02
N ARG A 57 4.79 -4.86 -17.60
CA ARG A 57 6.24 -4.69 -17.47
C ARG A 57 6.53 -3.72 -16.34
N LEU A 58 7.54 -4.02 -15.56
CA LEU A 58 8.04 -3.17 -14.49
C LEU A 58 9.54 -2.91 -14.74
N ASP A 59 9.91 -1.66 -15.00
CA ASP A 59 11.33 -1.31 -15.26
C ASP A 59 12.17 -1.74 -14.04
N PRO A 60 13.19 -2.61 -14.21
CA PRO A 60 14.01 -3.06 -13.10
C PRO A 60 15.01 -2.01 -12.60
N ARG A 61 15.29 -0.96 -13.40
CA ARG A 61 16.32 0.05 -13.08
C ARG A 61 16.04 0.85 -11.81
N PRO A 62 14.82 1.36 -11.56
CA PRO A 62 14.52 2.11 -10.35
C PRO A 62 14.26 1.22 -9.12
N VAL A 63 14.18 -0.11 -9.28
CA VAL A 63 13.86 -1.04 -8.18
C VAL A 63 14.85 -0.93 -7.01
N PRO A 64 16.18 -0.94 -7.20
CA PRO A 64 17.11 -0.83 -6.07
C PRO A 64 16.92 0.47 -5.28
N GLY A 65 16.77 1.61 -5.98
CA GLY A 65 16.49 2.89 -5.36
C GLY A 65 15.16 2.91 -4.60
N GLY A 66 14.10 2.35 -5.20
CA GLY A 66 12.79 2.23 -4.56
C GLY A 66 12.81 1.33 -3.32
N LEU A 67 13.58 0.24 -3.33
CA LEU A 67 13.78 -0.62 -2.15
C LEU A 67 14.50 0.12 -1.02
N LEU A 68 15.52 0.92 -1.33
CA LEU A 68 16.22 1.75 -0.35
C LEU A 68 15.29 2.81 0.26
N VAL A 69 14.51 3.51 -0.56
CA VAL A 69 13.49 4.47 -0.10
C VAL A 69 12.50 3.78 0.83
N SER A 70 11.97 2.63 0.43
CA SER A 70 11.01 1.86 1.24
C SER A 70 11.62 1.41 2.57
N LEU A 71 12.87 0.93 2.56
CA LEU A 71 13.56 0.49 3.77
C LEU A 71 13.74 1.65 4.75
N VAL A 72 14.23 2.80 4.27
CA VAL A 72 14.41 4.00 5.11
C VAL A 72 13.07 4.50 5.64
N SER A 73 12.02 4.48 4.82
CA SER A 73 10.69 4.92 5.22
C SER A 73 10.08 4.00 6.28
N LEU A 74 10.18 2.68 6.11
CA LEU A 74 9.64 1.69 7.05
C LEU A 74 10.37 1.75 8.40
N ILE A 75 11.71 1.83 8.40
CA ILE A 75 12.51 1.94 9.63
C ILE A 75 12.30 3.31 10.27
N GLY A 76 12.13 4.35 9.48
CA GLY A 76 11.89 5.72 9.93
C GLY A 76 10.51 5.97 10.55
N GLY A 77 9.59 4.99 10.49
CA GLY A 77 8.27 5.09 11.12
C GLY A 77 7.21 5.80 10.28
N PHE A 78 7.44 5.98 8.97
CA PHE A 78 6.39 6.50 8.08
C PHE A 78 5.21 5.54 8.01
N SER A 79 4.01 6.10 7.83
CA SER A 79 2.77 5.33 7.69
C SER A 79 2.69 4.68 6.30
N LEU A 80 3.57 3.73 6.04
CA LEU A 80 3.66 2.97 4.80
C LEU A 80 3.83 1.49 5.12
N GLY A 81 3.41 0.63 4.19
CA GLY A 81 3.56 -0.82 4.32
C GLY A 81 4.56 -1.41 3.34
N PRO A 82 4.92 -2.70 3.51
CA PRO A 82 5.88 -3.40 2.66
C PRO A 82 5.32 -3.82 1.29
N GLU A 83 4.08 -3.43 0.96
CA GLU A 83 3.37 -3.86 -0.25
C GLU A 83 4.09 -3.36 -1.51
N VAL A 84 4.45 -2.08 -1.53
CA VAL A 84 5.11 -1.47 -2.69
C VAL A 84 6.47 -2.10 -2.95
N PRO A 85 7.39 -2.20 -1.96
CA PRO A 85 8.69 -2.83 -2.20
C PRO A 85 8.60 -4.31 -2.57
N SER A 86 7.66 -5.06 -2.00
CA SER A 86 7.46 -6.47 -2.35
C SER A 86 7.01 -6.65 -3.80
N GLY A 87 6.03 -5.85 -4.24
CA GLY A 87 5.57 -5.86 -5.62
C GLY A 87 6.63 -5.38 -6.62
N MET A 88 7.41 -4.36 -6.25
CA MET A 88 8.53 -3.85 -7.06
C MET A 88 9.63 -4.90 -7.23
N LEU A 89 10.01 -5.56 -6.15
CA LEU A 89 11.03 -6.62 -6.18
C LEU A 89 10.57 -7.78 -7.07
N ALA A 90 9.38 -8.30 -6.84
CA ALA A 90 8.84 -9.44 -7.58
C ALA A 90 8.66 -9.11 -9.08
N GLY A 91 8.00 -8.00 -9.40
CA GLY A 91 7.76 -7.59 -10.78
C GLY A 91 9.03 -7.15 -11.51
N GLY A 92 9.96 -6.48 -10.81
CA GLY A 92 11.26 -6.07 -11.37
C GLY A 92 12.15 -7.27 -11.70
N LEU A 93 12.25 -8.26 -10.80
CA LEU A 93 12.97 -9.50 -11.05
C LEU A 93 12.34 -10.29 -12.19
N ALA A 94 11.02 -10.41 -12.25
CA ALA A 94 10.33 -11.08 -13.33
C ALA A 94 10.59 -10.42 -14.69
N THR A 95 10.59 -9.09 -14.74
CA THR A 95 10.94 -8.34 -15.95
C THR A 95 12.40 -8.59 -16.34
N TRP A 96 13.34 -8.44 -15.40
CA TRP A 96 14.76 -8.62 -15.66
C TRP A 96 15.08 -10.03 -16.16
N ILE A 97 14.50 -11.09 -15.55
CA ILE A 97 14.67 -12.47 -15.99
C ILE A 97 14.09 -12.65 -17.40
N SER A 98 12.89 -12.14 -17.66
CA SER A 98 12.21 -12.26 -18.95
C SER A 98 13.01 -11.60 -20.08
N GLU A 99 13.56 -10.40 -19.84
CA GLU A 99 14.40 -9.69 -20.79
C GLU A 99 15.72 -10.44 -21.04
N ARG A 100 16.35 -10.92 -19.99
CA ARG A 100 17.60 -11.68 -20.11
C ARG A 100 17.43 -13.01 -20.88
N ARG A 101 16.25 -13.63 -20.73
CA ARG A 101 15.88 -14.85 -21.46
C ARG A 101 15.28 -14.55 -22.84
N LYS A 102 15.14 -13.29 -23.22
CA LYS A 102 14.53 -12.83 -24.49
C LYS A 102 13.14 -13.45 -24.72
N LEU A 103 12.36 -13.52 -23.66
CA LEU A 103 10.99 -14.05 -23.71
C LEU A 103 10.07 -13.08 -24.45
N SER A 104 8.99 -13.59 -25.05
CA SER A 104 7.99 -12.76 -25.71
C SER A 104 7.31 -11.83 -24.70
N GLU A 105 6.80 -10.68 -25.17
CA GLU A 105 6.09 -9.70 -24.32
C GLU A 105 4.91 -10.34 -23.54
N GLU A 106 4.26 -11.30 -24.16
CA GLU A 106 3.14 -12.01 -23.56
C GLU A 106 3.57 -12.87 -22.37
N VAL A 107 4.65 -13.62 -22.53
CA VAL A 107 5.23 -14.44 -21.45
C VAL A 107 5.78 -13.53 -20.35
N GLN A 108 6.45 -12.45 -20.71
CA GLN A 108 6.94 -11.46 -19.75
C GLN A 108 5.78 -10.88 -18.92
N ARG A 109 4.67 -10.51 -19.55
CA ARG A 109 3.48 -10.01 -18.86
C ARG A 109 2.91 -11.02 -17.87
N THR A 110 2.83 -12.28 -18.29
CA THR A 110 2.40 -13.39 -17.42
C THR A 110 3.35 -13.55 -16.23
N ASN A 111 4.66 -13.54 -16.48
CA ASN A 111 5.67 -13.66 -15.43
C ASN A 111 5.59 -12.52 -14.41
N VAL A 112 5.46 -11.27 -14.88
CA VAL A 112 5.36 -10.09 -14.00
C VAL A 112 4.10 -10.19 -13.13
N LEU A 113 2.94 -10.46 -13.74
CA LEU A 113 1.68 -10.57 -13.01
C LEU A 113 1.72 -11.71 -11.98
N SER A 114 2.16 -12.89 -12.40
CA SER A 114 2.24 -14.07 -11.52
C SER A 114 3.22 -13.87 -10.38
N SER A 115 4.38 -13.24 -10.63
CA SER A 115 5.37 -12.97 -9.58
C SER A 115 4.85 -12.00 -8.54
N VAL A 116 4.13 -10.95 -8.97
CA VAL A 116 3.52 -9.98 -8.03
C VAL A 116 2.39 -10.63 -7.25
N MET A 117 1.54 -11.44 -7.91
CA MET A 117 0.48 -12.20 -7.21
C MET A 117 1.08 -13.18 -6.20
N GLY A 118 2.19 -13.86 -6.54
CA GLY A 118 2.92 -14.74 -5.62
C GLY A 118 3.47 -14.00 -4.40
N ALA A 119 4.14 -12.87 -4.62
CA ALA A 119 4.67 -12.04 -3.54
C ALA A 119 3.57 -11.54 -2.59
N TYR A 120 2.45 -11.09 -3.15
CA TYR A 120 1.34 -10.59 -2.35
C TYR A 120 0.52 -11.70 -1.70
N GLY A 121 0.36 -12.85 -2.35
CA GLY A 121 -0.25 -14.03 -1.75
C GLY A 121 0.45 -14.47 -0.48
N GLY A 122 1.80 -14.41 -0.47
CA GLY A 122 2.62 -14.63 0.71
C GLY A 122 2.51 -13.51 1.73
N LEU A 123 2.74 -12.25 1.30
CA LEU A 123 2.77 -11.09 2.19
C LEU A 123 1.47 -10.87 2.97
N PHE A 124 0.34 -10.96 2.28
CA PHE A 124 -0.98 -10.74 2.90
C PHE A 124 -1.63 -12.04 3.39
N THR A 125 -0.96 -13.17 3.23
CA THR A 125 -1.49 -14.49 3.62
C THR A 125 -2.90 -14.79 3.10
N THR A 126 -3.26 -14.20 1.96
CA THR A 126 -4.58 -14.33 1.34
C THR A 126 -4.50 -14.56 -0.18
N PRO A 127 -4.22 -15.79 -0.63
CA PRO A 127 -4.01 -16.08 -2.05
C PRO A 127 -5.25 -15.78 -2.90
N PHE A 128 -6.45 -15.96 -2.37
CA PHE A 128 -7.69 -15.74 -3.10
C PHE A 128 -7.95 -14.27 -3.44
N ALA A 129 -7.58 -13.34 -2.56
CA ALA A 129 -7.73 -11.92 -2.84
C ALA A 129 -6.94 -11.50 -4.08
N PHE A 130 -5.74 -12.05 -4.27
CA PHE A 130 -4.88 -11.76 -5.41
C PHE A 130 -5.25 -12.53 -6.67
N LEU A 131 -6.11 -13.54 -6.58
CA LEU A 131 -6.77 -14.16 -7.72
C LEU A 131 -7.93 -13.26 -8.24
N ILE A 132 -8.68 -12.63 -7.34
CA ILE A 132 -9.84 -11.81 -7.68
C ILE A 132 -9.42 -10.39 -8.10
N MET A 133 -8.45 -9.77 -7.42
CA MET A 133 -8.03 -8.40 -7.66
C MET A 133 -7.71 -8.07 -9.14
N PRO A 134 -6.99 -8.91 -9.91
CA PRO A 134 -6.76 -8.62 -11.32
C PRO A 134 -8.04 -8.65 -12.16
N LEU A 135 -9.10 -9.40 -11.75
CA LEU A 135 -10.39 -9.42 -12.45
C LEU A 135 -11.12 -8.08 -12.36
N GLU A 136 -10.90 -7.32 -11.28
CA GLU A 136 -11.49 -5.99 -11.08
C GLU A 136 -10.77 -4.90 -11.88
N LEU A 137 -9.54 -5.17 -12.35
CA LEU A 137 -8.79 -4.20 -13.12
C LEU A 137 -9.25 -4.16 -14.58
N PRO A 138 -9.26 -2.96 -15.22
CA PRO A 138 -9.59 -2.83 -16.63
C PRO A 138 -8.64 -3.68 -17.48
N HIS A 139 -9.14 -4.71 -18.11
CA HIS A 139 -8.38 -5.58 -19.00
C HIS A 139 -9.13 -5.80 -20.30
N ARG A 140 -8.38 -5.94 -21.40
CA ARG A 140 -8.98 -6.39 -22.67
C ARG A 140 -9.27 -7.88 -22.51
N GLN A 141 -10.52 -8.28 -22.75
CA GLN A 141 -10.94 -9.68 -22.74
C GLN A 141 -10.18 -10.45 -23.84
N ARG A 142 -9.07 -11.07 -23.43
CA ARG A 142 -8.29 -11.98 -24.27
C ARG A 142 -8.34 -13.36 -23.63
N PRO A 143 -8.57 -14.44 -24.39
CA PRO A 143 -8.61 -15.82 -23.85
C PRO A 143 -7.39 -16.17 -22.99
N ARG A 144 -6.21 -15.66 -23.37
CA ARG A 144 -4.95 -15.86 -22.65
C ARG A 144 -4.87 -15.12 -21.31
N TYR A 145 -5.69 -14.09 -21.09
CA TYR A 145 -5.74 -13.38 -19.81
C TYR A 145 -6.17 -14.34 -18.68
N TYR A 146 -7.17 -15.15 -18.91
CA TYR A 146 -7.63 -16.14 -17.92
C TYR A 146 -6.55 -17.21 -17.64
N GLY A 147 -5.79 -17.64 -18.65
CA GLY A 147 -4.63 -18.50 -18.45
C GLY A 147 -3.58 -17.86 -17.53
N THR A 148 -3.31 -16.55 -17.71
CA THR A 148 -2.40 -15.78 -16.84
C THR A 148 -2.93 -15.72 -15.40
N LEU A 149 -4.26 -15.60 -15.20
CA LEU A 149 -4.86 -15.62 -13.86
C LEU A 149 -4.70 -16.95 -13.16
N VAL A 150 -4.85 -18.07 -13.88
CA VAL A 150 -4.65 -19.40 -13.32
C VAL A 150 -3.20 -19.56 -12.85
N ILE A 151 -2.22 -19.17 -13.68
CA ILE A 151 -0.79 -19.23 -13.32
C ILE A 151 -0.51 -18.29 -12.13
N GLY A 152 -1.07 -17.08 -12.14
CA GLY A 152 -0.93 -16.12 -11.05
C GLY A 152 -1.58 -16.60 -9.75
N GLY A 153 -2.75 -17.25 -9.85
CA GLY A 153 -3.42 -17.86 -8.70
C GLY A 153 -2.59 -18.99 -8.09
N ALA A 154 -2.02 -19.86 -8.93
CA ALA A 154 -1.08 -20.88 -8.47
C ALA A 154 0.16 -20.28 -7.80
N ALA A 155 0.71 -19.20 -8.38
CA ALA A 155 1.82 -18.47 -7.78
C ALA A 155 1.44 -17.83 -6.42
N ALA A 156 0.22 -17.30 -6.29
CA ALA A 156 -0.25 -16.74 -5.02
C ALA A 156 -0.40 -17.80 -3.92
N VAL A 157 -0.91 -18.99 -4.28
CA VAL A 157 -0.99 -20.13 -3.36
C VAL A 157 0.41 -20.62 -2.96
N LEU A 158 1.33 -20.74 -3.93
CA LEU A 158 2.71 -21.13 -3.65
C LEU A 158 3.44 -20.08 -2.79
N GLY A 159 3.24 -18.79 -3.06
CA GLY A 159 3.80 -17.70 -2.25
C GLY A 159 3.31 -17.76 -0.80
N PHE A 160 2.01 -17.99 -0.62
CA PHE A 160 1.42 -18.23 0.69
C PHE A 160 2.01 -19.47 1.38
N ALA A 161 2.09 -20.60 0.68
CA ALA A 161 2.62 -21.84 1.24
C ALA A 161 4.10 -21.71 1.64
N LEU A 162 4.91 -21.03 0.83
CA LEU A 162 6.32 -20.76 1.15
C LEU A 162 6.46 -19.82 2.35
N PHE A 163 5.69 -18.74 2.39
CA PHE A 163 5.69 -17.83 3.53
C PHE A 163 5.35 -18.57 4.82
N PHE A 164 4.29 -19.37 4.80
CA PHE A 164 3.87 -20.19 5.93
C PHE A 164 4.93 -21.22 6.35
N ALA A 165 5.56 -21.89 5.39
CA ALA A 165 6.61 -22.87 5.68
C ALA A 165 7.87 -22.24 6.29
N LEU A 166 8.20 -20.99 5.92
CA LEU A 166 9.40 -20.29 6.37
C LEU A 166 9.17 -19.52 7.67
N SER A 167 7.99 -18.94 7.88
CA SER A 167 7.67 -18.16 9.09
C SER A 167 7.25 -19.05 10.25
N GLY A 168 6.70 -20.24 9.96
CA GLY A 168 6.09 -21.10 10.99
C GLY A 168 4.75 -20.55 11.52
N ASP A 169 4.37 -19.34 11.08
CA ASP A 169 3.15 -18.68 11.53
C ASP A 169 1.94 -19.23 10.79
N ARG A 170 0.87 -19.52 11.50
CA ARG A 170 -0.39 -19.90 10.88
C ARG A 170 -1.13 -18.65 10.44
N PHE A 171 -1.97 -18.78 9.40
CA PHE A 171 -2.83 -17.69 8.93
C PHE A 171 -3.63 -17.02 10.05
N SER A 172 -4.08 -17.81 11.04
CA SER A 172 -4.75 -17.30 12.24
C SER A 172 -3.86 -16.39 13.09
N ASP A 173 -2.53 -16.52 12.98
CA ASP A 173 -1.59 -15.79 13.83
C ASP A 173 -1.45 -14.33 13.43
N LEU A 174 -1.78 -13.99 12.17
CA LEU A 174 -1.84 -12.60 11.72
C LEU A 174 -2.93 -11.79 12.43
N LEU A 175 -4.01 -12.44 12.87
CA LEU A 175 -5.11 -11.84 13.63
C LEU A 175 -5.13 -12.27 15.09
N ARG A 176 -4.18 -13.13 15.52
CA ARG A 176 -4.09 -13.59 16.91
C ARG A 176 -3.75 -12.50 17.92
N PHE A 177 -3.16 -11.40 17.45
CA PHE A 177 -2.98 -10.24 18.29
C PHE A 177 -4.32 -9.55 18.64
N LEU A 178 -5.41 -9.94 17.96
CA LEU A 178 -6.76 -9.50 18.28
C LEU A 178 -7.45 -10.64 19.03
N ASP A 179 -7.46 -10.55 20.34
CA ASP A 179 -8.25 -11.45 21.19
C ASP A 179 -9.74 -11.07 21.03
N LEU A 180 -10.31 -11.52 19.91
CA LEU A 180 -11.69 -11.19 19.56
C LEU A 180 -12.61 -12.18 20.27
N PRO A 181 -13.70 -11.71 20.89
CA PRO A 181 -14.69 -12.59 21.51
C PRO A 181 -15.35 -13.50 20.48
N GLU A 182 -15.80 -14.67 20.93
CA GLU A 182 -16.59 -15.57 20.08
C GLU A 182 -17.79 -14.84 19.49
N PHE A 183 -18.00 -15.03 18.19
CA PHE A 183 -18.98 -14.28 17.44
C PHE A 183 -19.96 -15.20 16.73
N ASP A 184 -21.21 -15.13 17.15
CA ASP A 184 -22.33 -15.82 16.49
C ASP A 184 -22.89 -14.98 15.35
N LEU A 185 -22.78 -15.47 14.11
CA LEU A 185 -23.32 -14.80 12.95
C LEU A 185 -24.87 -14.81 12.96
N ARG A 186 -25.48 -13.62 12.98
CA ARG A 186 -26.93 -13.43 12.90
C ARG A 186 -27.28 -12.61 11.67
N VAL A 187 -28.49 -12.79 11.14
CA VAL A 187 -28.95 -12.13 9.90
C VAL A 187 -28.82 -10.61 9.93
N TRP A 188 -29.06 -9.96 11.08
CA TRP A 188 -28.93 -8.52 11.21
C TRP A 188 -27.48 -8.02 11.02
N HIS A 189 -26.47 -8.86 11.23
CA HIS A 189 -25.07 -8.51 10.98
C HIS A 189 -24.82 -8.20 9.51
N LEU A 190 -25.60 -8.76 8.57
CA LEU A 190 -25.52 -8.42 7.15
C LEU A 190 -25.90 -6.95 6.91
N GLY A 191 -26.91 -6.45 7.64
CA GLY A 191 -27.28 -5.02 7.59
C GLY A 191 -26.17 -4.12 8.11
N VAL A 192 -25.52 -4.52 9.21
CA VAL A 192 -24.34 -3.80 9.75
C VAL A 192 -23.19 -3.83 8.76
N ALA A 193 -22.92 -4.97 8.12
CA ALA A 193 -21.86 -5.08 7.11
C ALA A 193 -22.07 -4.14 5.92
N VAL A 194 -23.31 -4.01 5.44
CA VAL A 194 -23.68 -3.03 4.38
C VAL A 194 -23.41 -1.60 4.86
N LEU A 195 -23.84 -1.26 6.08
CA LEU A 195 -23.58 0.07 6.66
C LEU A 195 -22.08 0.37 6.77
N LEU A 196 -21.30 -0.58 7.28
CA LEU A 196 -19.83 -0.45 7.36
C LEU A 196 -19.20 -0.32 5.97
N GLY A 197 -19.71 -1.03 4.97
CA GLY A 197 -19.28 -0.89 3.57
C GLY A 197 -19.51 0.53 3.04
N ILE A 198 -20.66 1.13 3.32
CA ILE A 198 -20.97 2.52 2.93
C ILE A 198 -20.03 3.49 3.65
N VAL A 199 -19.81 3.32 4.95
CA VAL A 199 -18.85 4.15 5.70
C VAL A 199 -17.44 4.02 5.12
N GLY A 200 -17.00 2.80 4.81
CA GLY A 200 -15.69 2.56 4.17
C GLY A 200 -15.57 3.25 2.80
N ALA A 201 -16.62 3.21 1.98
CA ALA A 201 -16.65 3.90 0.70
C ALA A 201 -16.53 5.43 0.87
N VAL A 202 -17.26 6.01 1.82
CA VAL A 202 -17.18 7.45 2.13
C VAL A 202 -15.77 7.82 2.61
N LEU A 203 -15.18 7.04 3.52
CA LEU A 203 -13.82 7.27 4.00
C LEU A 203 -12.80 7.19 2.86
N THR A 204 -12.97 6.24 1.94
CA THR A 204 -12.11 6.12 0.75
C THR A 204 -12.20 7.35 -0.15
N LEU A 205 -13.40 7.91 -0.36
CA LEU A 205 -13.58 9.15 -1.11
C LEU A 205 -12.89 10.33 -0.41
N ILE A 206 -13.06 10.46 0.90
CA ILE A 206 -12.39 11.50 1.70
C ILE A 206 -10.87 11.37 1.59
N TYR A 207 -10.35 10.14 1.74
CA TYR A 207 -8.93 9.88 1.56
C TYR A 207 -8.42 10.30 0.18
N GLY A 208 -9.15 9.97 -0.88
CA GLY A 208 -8.82 10.38 -2.24
C GLY A 208 -8.78 11.91 -2.41
N LEU A 209 -9.69 12.62 -1.77
CA LEU A 209 -9.69 14.10 -1.76
C LEU A 209 -8.49 14.66 -0.97
N MET A 210 -8.19 14.11 0.21
CA MET A 210 -7.03 14.49 1.02
C MET A 210 -5.73 14.27 0.24
N LEU A 211 -5.56 13.13 -0.41
CA LEU A 211 -4.40 12.80 -1.23
C LEU A 211 -4.24 13.78 -2.40
N ARG A 212 -5.35 14.12 -3.08
CA ARG A 212 -5.33 15.13 -4.16
C ARG A 212 -4.96 16.51 -3.66
N GLY A 213 -5.51 16.91 -2.51
CA GLY A 213 -5.20 18.18 -1.87
C GLY A 213 -3.72 18.30 -1.49
N LEU A 214 -3.19 17.28 -0.81
CA LEU A 214 -1.78 17.22 -0.42
C LEU A 214 -0.84 17.21 -1.64
N LYS A 215 -1.16 16.45 -2.69
CA LYS A 215 -0.38 16.47 -3.93
C LYS A 215 -0.36 17.86 -4.58
N ARG A 216 -1.48 18.59 -4.58
CA ARG A 216 -1.50 19.96 -5.09
C ARG A 216 -0.67 20.91 -4.22
N LEU A 217 -0.73 20.75 -2.90
CA LEU A 217 0.07 21.55 -1.96
C LEU A 217 1.56 21.33 -2.14
N VAL A 218 1.98 20.09 -2.41
CA VAL A 218 3.39 19.70 -2.58
C VAL A 218 3.90 19.90 -4.02
N ALA A 219 3.00 20.11 -5.00
CA ALA A 219 3.35 20.29 -6.42
C ALA A 219 4.42 21.37 -6.69
N PRO A 220 4.46 22.53 -6.01
CA PRO A 220 5.54 23.52 -6.20
C PRO A 220 6.93 22.97 -5.85
N LEU A 221 7.01 21.93 -5.02
CA LEU A 221 8.24 21.29 -4.56
C LEU A 221 8.67 20.08 -5.40
N GLU A 222 7.99 19.79 -6.52
CA GLU A 222 8.32 18.62 -7.37
C GLU A 222 9.77 18.63 -7.87
N GLY A 223 10.33 19.82 -8.14
CA GLY A 223 11.73 19.99 -8.53
C GLY A 223 12.75 19.85 -7.40
N GLN A 224 12.29 19.81 -6.14
CA GLN A 224 13.15 19.82 -4.95
C GLN A 224 12.87 18.61 -4.04
N PRO A 225 13.27 17.40 -4.41
CA PRO A 225 12.92 16.17 -3.69
C PRO A 225 13.42 16.19 -2.24
N ILE A 226 14.59 16.76 -1.97
CA ILE A 226 15.15 16.85 -0.63
C ILE A 226 14.24 17.68 0.27
N LEU A 227 13.88 18.90 -0.14
CA LEU A 227 13.03 19.79 0.66
C LEU A 227 11.64 19.20 0.87
N ARG A 228 11.08 18.59 -0.18
CA ARG A 228 9.76 17.96 -0.15
C ARG A 228 9.70 16.80 0.84
N CYS A 229 10.64 15.85 0.75
CA CYS A 229 10.65 14.67 1.62
C CYS A 229 11.03 15.03 3.07
N THR A 230 11.97 15.97 3.28
CA THR A 230 12.33 16.44 4.61
C THR A 230 11.18 17.19 5.27
N GLY A 231 10.51 18.07 4.54
CA GLY A 231 9.33 18.79 5.04
C GLY A 231 8.17 17.86 5.40
N ALA A 232 7.92 16.85 4.56
CA ALA A 232 6.93 15.81 4.85
C ALA A 232 7.31 15.01 6.10
N GLY A 233 8.58 14.62 6.25
CA GLY A 233 9.10 13.95 7.44
C GLY A 233 8.89 14.75 8.71
N LEU A 234 9.16 16.07 8.66
CA LEU A 234 8.93 16.97 9.80
C LEU A 234 7.44 17.04 10.17
N LEU A 235 6.58 17.29 9.19
CA LEU A 235 5.13 17.40 9.44
C LEU A 235 4.53 16.09 9.96
N LEU A 236 4.92 14.96 9.38
CA LEU A 236 4.49 13.64 9.83
C LEU A 236 5.09 13.29 11.19
N GLY A 237 6.30 13.74 11.48
CA GLY A 237 6.92 13.60 12.77
C GLY A 237 6.21 14.38 13.86
N LEU A 238 5.80 15.61 13.58
CA LEU A 238 4.99 16.43 14.51
C LEU A 238 3.60 15.80 14.72
N LEU A 239 2.98 15.29 13.65
CA LEU A 239 1.71 14.55 13.76
C LEU A 239 1.88 13.28 14.60
N GLY A 240 2.95 12.51 14.38
CA GLY A 240 3.27 11.30 15.15
C GLY A 240 3.61 11.59 16.61
N MET A 241 4.20 12.73 16.93
CA MET A 241 4.42 13.17 18.31
C MET A 241 3.08 13.51 19.00
N ALA A 242 2.17 14.17 18.28
CA ALA A 242 0.85 14.51 18.80
C ALA A 242 -0.08 13.28 18.87
N LEU A 243 -0.02 12.41 17.88
CA LEU A 243 -0.89 11.23 17.72
C LEU A 243 -0.06 10.00 17.34
N PRO A 244 0.59 9.33 18.32
CA PRO A 244 1.57 8.27 18.04
C PRO A 244 1.06 7.08 17.22
N LEU A 245 -0.22 6.71 17.34
CA LEU A 245 -0.83 5.64 16.56
C LEU A 245 -0.90 5.93 15.04
N THR A 246 -0.54 7.14 14.61
CA THR A 246 -0.41 7.46 13.17
C THR A 246 0.87 6.94 12.54
N LEU A 247 1.87 6.57 13.36
CA LEU A 247 3.14 6.02 12.91
C LEU A 247 3.00 4.59 12.39
N PHE A 248 4.00 4.14 11.65
CA PHE A 248 4.14 2.78 11.12
C PHE A 248 2.91 2.30 10.31
N LEU A 249 2.79 1.00 10.12
CA LEU A 249 1.67 0.36 9.42
C LEU A 249 0.34 0.51 10.17
N GLY A 250 0.39 0.53 11.51
CA GLY A 250 -0.80 0.70 12.36
C GLY A 250 -1.39 -0.61 12.88
N SER A 251 -0.76 -1.77 12.64
CA SER A 251 -1.17 -3.05 13.21
C SER A 251 -1.18 -3.01 14.74
N GLU A 252 -0.15 -2.43 15.34
CA GLU A 252 -0.07 -2.23 16.80
C GLU A 252 -1.18 -1.31 17.33
N GLY A 253 -1.52 -0.26 16.56
CA GLY A 253 -2.63 0.62 16.88
C GLY A 253 -3.98 -0.10 16.89
N LEU A 254 -4.15 -1.12 16.06
CA LEU A 254 -5.37 -1.91 16.04
C LEU A 254 -5.54 -2.73 17.31
N VAL A 255 -4.47 -3.33 17.85
CA VAL A 255 -4.47 -4.01 19.16
C VAL A 255 -4.94 -3.06 20.25
N VAL A 256 -4.34 -1.88 20.31
CA VAL A 256 -4.69 -0.87 21.32
C VAL A 256 -6.16 -0.44 21.20
N VAL A 257 -6.68 -0.30 19.98
CA VAL A 257 -8.08 0.05 19.75
C VAL A 257 -9.03 -1.08 20.19
N THR A 258 -8.65 -2.34 20.03
CA THR A 258 -9.48 -3.48 20.46
C THR A 258 -9.47 -3.63 21.98
N GLU A 259 -8.33 -3.40 22.64
CA GLU A 259 -8.21 -3.53 24.09
C GLU A 259 -8.75 -2.32 24.86
N ALA A 260 -8.45 -1.12 24.40
CA ALA A 260 -8.75 0.12 25.08
C ALA A 260 -9.79 1.01 24.36
N GLY A 261 -10.40 0.54 23.27
CA GLY A 261 -11.27 1.35 22.42
C GLY A 261 -12.45 2.00 23.16
N ALA A 262 -13.04 1.28 24.11
CA ALA A 262 -14.13 1.82 24.94
C ALA A 262 -13.64 2.95 25.86
N ALA A 263 -12.42 2.85 26.36
CA ALA A 263 -11.81 3.88 27.22
C ALA A 263 -11.34 5.11 26.42
N LEU A 264 -10.91 4.93 25.18
CA LEU A 264 -10.49 6.02 24.30
C LEU A 264 -11.65 6.91 23.84
N GLY A 265 -12.85 6.35 23.75
CA GLY A 265 -14.04 7.05 23.28
C GLY A 265 -14.11 7.23 21.74
N ALA A 266 -15.33 7.24 21.21
CA ALA A 266 -15.58 7.29 19.77
C ALA A 266 -14.98 8.54 19.09
N ALA A 267 -15.01 9.69 19.74
CA ALA A 267 -14.48 10.95 19.19
C ALA A 267 -12.98 10.87 18.92
N LEU A 268 -12.21 10.32 19.87
CA LEU A 268 -10.77 10.17 19.72
C LEU A 268 -10.42 9.14 18.64
N LEU A 269 -11.18 8.04 18.53
CA LEU A 269 -11.00 7.05 17.47
C LEU A 269 -11.22 7.67 16.09
N ILE A 270 -12.25 8.51 15.92
CA ILE A 270 -12.50 9.24 14.68
C ILE A 270 -11.31 10.15 14.35
N VAL A 271 -10.78 10.90 15.33
CA VAL A 271 -9.59 11.75 15.14
C VAL A 271 -8.40 10.92 14.67
N TYR A 272 -8.15 9.74 15.27
CA TYR A 272 -7.07 8.85 14.85
C TYR A 272 -7.25 8.32 13.43
N VAL A 273 -8.49 7.96 13.02
CA VAL A 273 -8.76 7.53 11.64
C VAL A 273 -8.37 8.62 10.64
N PHE A 274 -8.84 9.87 10.85
CA PHE A 274 -8.50 10.97 9.95
C PHE A 274 -7.01 11.34 9.99
N ALA A 275 -6.39 11.33 11.18
CA ALA A 275 -4.95 11.56 11.32
C ALA A 275 -4.12 10.48 10.62
N LYS A 276 -4.53 9.21 10.71
CA LYS A 276 -3.88 8.11 9.99
C LYS A 276 -4.02 8.24 8.48
N MET A 277 -5.21 8.61 8.00
CA MET A 277 -5.42 8.90 6.58
C MET A 277 -4.54 10.06 6.10
N LEU A 278 -4.40 11.11 6.91
CA LEU A 278 -3.52 12.25 6.63
C LEU A 278 -2.05 11.83 6.60
N ALA A 279 -1.60 11.02 7.56
CA ALA A 279 -0.24 10.50 7.63
C ALA A 279 0.10 9.67 6.39
N LEU A 280 -0.79 8.75 6.00
CA LEU A 280 -0.62 7.93 4.79
C LEU A 280 -0.60 8.79 3.53
N ALA A 281 -1.56 9.70 3.37
CA ALA A 281 -1.62 10.60 2.22
C ALA A 281 -0.39 11.52 2.14
N GLY A 282 0.13 11.99 3.28
CA GLY A 282 1.35 12.80 3.41
C GLY A 282 2.58 12.02 2.98
N ALA A 283 2.77 10.81 3.49
CA ALA A 283 3.87 9.91 3.12
C ALA A 283 3.86 9.60 1.61
N LEU A 284 2.69 9.24 1.07
CA LEU A 284 2.51 9.00 -0.36
C LEU A 284 2.73 10.25 -1.22
N SER A 285 2.41 11.44 -0.74
CA SER A 285 2.61 12.68 -1.49
C SER A 285 4.07 13.12 -1.55
N ALA A 286 4.87 12.71 -0.57
CA ALA A 286 6.30 12.97 -0.52
C ALA A 286 7.11 12.10 -1.50
N GLY A 287 6.63 10.89 -1.84
CA GLY A 287 7.26 9.97 -2.77
C GLY A 287 7.24 10.46 -4.23
N ARG A 288 8.12 9.89 -5.05
CA ARG A 288 8.20 10.19 -6.50
C ARG A 288 7.35 9.17 -7.27
N TYR A 289 6.02 9.40 -7.28
CA TYR A 289 5.13 8.53 -8.06
C TYR A 289 5.30 8.77 -9.56
N SER A 290 5.30 7.68 -10.32
CA SER A 290 5.37 7.75 -11.77
C SER A 290 4.25 8.66 -12.33
N ARG A 291 4.60 9.51 -13.31
CA ARG A 291 3.69 10.48 -13.95
C ARG A 291 2.38 9.88 -14.47
N CYS A 292 2.30 8.55 -14.61
CA CYS A 292 1.07 7.86 -15.04
C CYS A 292 -0.12 8.08 -14.11
N PHE A 293 0.10 8.27 -12.80
CA PHE A 293 -0.99 8.55 -11.86
C PHE A 293 -1.46 10.01 -11.94
N LEU A 294 -0.56 10.94 -12.25
CA LEU A 294 -0.88 12.35 -12.46
C LEU A 294 -1.72 12.56 -13.73
N LEU A 295 -1.50 11.75 -14.78
CA LEU A 295 -2.29 11.80 -16.01
C LEU A 295 -3.73 11.29 -15.78
N ALA A 296 -3.93 10.29 -14.93
CA ALA A 296 -5.27 9.81 -14.56
C ALA A 296 -6.07 10.83 -13.72
N ALA A 297 -5.40 11.78 -13.09
CA ALA A 297 -6.01 12.81 -12.24
C ALA A 297 -6.20 14.17 -12.95
N ARG A 298 -5.83 14.33 -14.24
CA ARG A 298 -6.09 15.57 -14.99
C ARG A 298 -7.57 15.68 -15.34
N PRO A 299 -8.25 16.79 -14.94
CA PRO A 299 -9.58 17.07 -15.45
C PRO A 299 -9.47 17.32 -16.97
N GLY A 300 -10.18 16.51 -17.77
CA GLY A 300 -10.22 16.65 -19.24
C GLY A 300 -9.60 15.51 -20.04
N LEU A 301 -8.83 14.61 -19.43
CA LEU A 301 -8.59 13.29 -20.02
C LEU A 301 -9.74 12.36 -19.64
N PRO A 302 -10.27 11.52 -20.58
CA PRO A 302 -11.21 10.50 -20.21
C PRO A 302 -10.59 9.74 -19.05
N SER A 303 -11.24 9.78 -17.89
CA SER A 303 -10.81 9.05 -16.70
C SER A 303 -10.56 7.61 -17.17
N ILE A 304 -9.52 6.95 -16.63
CA ILE A 304 -9.34 5.50 -16.82
C ILE A 304 -10.63 4.76 -16.38
N LEU A 305 -11.51 5.45 -15.68
CA LEU A 305 -12.89 5.09 -15.31
C LEU A 305 -13.95 5.55 -16.33
N SER A 306 -13.64 6.27 -17.40
CA SER A 306 -14.55 6.38 -18.53
C SER A 306 -14.49 5.03 -19.23
N PHE A 307 -15.30 4.12 -18.73
CA PHE A 307 -15.66 2.91 -19.47
C PHE A 307 -16.05 3.35 -20.88
N PRO A 308 -15.41 2.83 -21.94
CA PRO A 308 -16.00 2.91 -23.27
C PRO A 308 -17.42 2.33 -23.07
N ARG A 309 -18.43 3.07 -23.46
CA ARG A 309 -19.79 2.54 -23.59
C ARG A 309 -19.71 1.43 -24.62
N TYR A 310 -19.35 0.22 -24.17
CA TYR A 310 -19.56 -0.96 -24.96
C TYR A 310 -21.03 -1.31 -24.88
N PRO A 311 -21.73 -1.43 -26.02
CA PRO A 311 -23.02 -2.10 -26.02
C PRO A 311 -22.75 -3.56 -25.60
N TRP A 312 -23.23 -3.94 -24.43
CA TRP A 312 -23.25 -5.31 -23.99
C TRP A 312 -24.26 -6.07 -24.86
N PRO A 313 -23.83 -6.97 -25.74
CA PRO A 313 -24.77 -7.94 -26.28
C PRO A 313 -24.96 -9.00 -25.19
N TRP A 314 -26.04 -8.90 -24.43
CA TRP A 314 -26.49 -10.01 -23.60
C TRP A 314 -26.92 -11.14 -24.54
N PRO A 315 -26.42 -12.40 -24.37
CA PRO A 315 -26.80 -13.51 -25.26
C PRO A 315 -28.26 -14.00 -25.09
N TRP A 316 -29.02 -13.36 -24.23
CA TRP A 316 -30.40 -13.75 -23.92
C TRP A 316 -31.48 -12.78 -24.44
N ALA A 317 -31.14 -11.82 -25.22
CA ALA A 317 -32.08 -10.91 -25.85
C ALA A 317 -32.28 -11.26 -27.33
N ALA A 318 -32.58 -12.53 -27.61
CA ALA A 318 -33.14 -13.04 -28.87
C ALA A 318 -34.23 -14.03 -28.56
#